data_69955d6bb6d718e8e3bfd5a493d0194f
#
_entry.id   69955d6bb6d718e8e3bfd5a493d0194f
#
_cell.length_a   1.000
_cell.length_b   1.000
_cell.length_c   1.000
_cell.angle_alpha   90.00
_cell.angle_beta   90.00
_cell.angle_gamma   90.00
#
_symmetry.space_group_name_H-M   'P 1'
#
loop_
_entity.id
_entity.type
_entity.pdbx_description
1 polymer ?
#
loop_
_entity_poly.entity_id
_entity_poly.type
_entity_poly.pdbx_seq_one_letter_code
_entity_poly.pdbx_strand_id
1 'polypeptide(L)'
;MGLDPEFASESTAPTTGRWYKNFRMAWIAESLRVYGFINRRHIERKFGLSTPQASIDLQEFQRLNPDEIEYKLSDKVYVSRKYPT
;
A
#
# COMPACT_ATOMS: atom_id res chain seq x y z
N MET A 1 6.85 -25.21 -15.48
CA MET A 1 6.87 -24.50 -15.02
C MET A 1 6.74 -24.08 -14.57
N GLY A 2 7.03 -24.42 -14.84
CA GLY A 2 7.20 -23.62 -14.26
C GLY A 2 7.14 -23.29 -13.98
N LEU A 3 7.45 -23.45 -14.17
CA LEU A 3 7.62 -22.73 -13.73
C LEU A 3 7.67 -22.33 -13.41
N ASP A 4 7.94 -22.59 -13.74
CA ASP A 4 8.22 -21.84 -13.33
C ASP A 4 8.24 -21.31 -13.09
N PRO A 5 8.45 -21.76 -13.37
CA PRO A 5 8.67 -20.91 -12.98
C PRO A 5 8.57 -20.27 -12.90
N GLU A 6 8.84 -20.34 -13.12
CA GLU A 6 8.92 -19.51 -12.83
C GLU A 6 8.60 -18.90 -12.49
N PHE A 7 8.72 -19.44 -12.83
CA PHE A 7 8.64 -18.65 -12.29
C PHE A 7 8.90 -18.12 -11.97
N ALA A 8 9.31 -18.34 -12.22
CA ALA A 8 9.80 -17.67 -11.75
C ALA A 8 10.26 -17.06 -11.68
N SER A 9 10.58 -17.02 -12.10
CA SER A 9 11.16 -16.36 -11.90
C SER A 9 11.26 -15.77 -12.06
N GLU A 10 11.37 -15.63 -12.34
CA GLU A 10 11.59 -14.89 -12.32
C GLU A 10 11.68 -14.13 -12.22
N SER A 11 11.68 -14.15 -12.12
CA SER A 11 11.98 -13.30 -11.74
C SER A 11 12.16 -12.32 -12.10
N THR A 12 12.14 -11.95 -12.05
CA THR A 12 12.68 -10.83 -12.67
C THR A 12 12.39 -9.51 -12.01
N ALA A 13 13.35 -8.62 -11.96
CA ALA A 13 13.28 -7.47 -11.10
C ALA A 13 12.17 -6.47 -11.47
N PRO A 14 11.98 -6.05 -12.75
CA PRO A 14 10.93 -5.07 -13.07
C PRO A 14 9.54 -5.60 -12.77
N THR A 15 9.31 -6.85 -13.12
CA THR A 15 8.03 -7.48 -12.85
C THR A 15 7.81 -7.61 -11.36
N THR A 16 8.84 -7.97 -10.64
CA THR A 16 8.77 -8.12 -9.20
C THR A 16 8.44 -6.78 -8.53
N GLY A 17 9.06 -5.71 -8.98
CA GLY A 17 8.81 -4.39 -8.42
C GLY A 17 7.38 -3.94 -8.61
N ARG A 18 6.83 -4.15 -9.81
CA ARG A 18 5.45 -3.79 -10.10
C ARG A 18 4.48 -4.62 -9.27
N TRP A 19 4.73 -5.91 -9.20
CA TRP A 19 3.87 -6.79 -8.44
C TRP A 19 3.86 -6.39 -6.96
N TYR A 20 5.03 -6.09 -6.43
CA TYR A 20 5.15 -5.73 -5.03
C TYR A 20 4.43 -4.41 -4.74
N LYS A 21 4.55 -3.44 -5.64
CA LYS A 21 3.83 -2.19 -5.49
C LYS A 21 2.32 -2.42 -5.48
N ASN A 22 1.82 -3.24 -6.39
CA ASN A 22 0.40 -3.55 -6.45
C ASN A 22 -0.05 -4.25 -5.17
N PHE A 23 0.79 -5.12 -4.64
CA PHE A 23 0.49 -5.80 -3.39
C PHE A 23 0.38 -4.81 -2.23
N ARG A 24 1.29 -3.84 -2.18
CA ARG A 24 1.22 -2.81 -1.13
C ARG A 24 -0.03 -1.95 -1.27
N MET A 25 -0.41 -1.60 -2.50
CA MET A 25 -1.63 -0.83 -2.73
C MET A 25 -2.86 -1.60 -2.27
N ALA A 26 -2.91 -2.89 -2.58
CA ALA A 26 -4.03 -3.74 -2.14
C ALA A 26 -4.08 -3.85 -0.62
N TRP A 27 -2.93 -3.92 0.03
CA TRP A 27 -2.88 -3.99 1.48
C TRP A 27 -3.38 -2.70 2.13
N ILE A 28 -3.05 -1.55 1.51
CA ILE A 28 -3.56 -0.27 2.01
C ILE A 28 -5.09 -0.25 1.93
N ALA A 29 -5.64 -0.68 0.79
CA ALA A 29 -7.09 -0.71 0.62
C ALA A 29 -7.74 -1.61 1.66
N GLU A 30 -7.17 -2.77 1.89
CA GLU A 30 -7.71 -3.71 2.87
C GLU A 30 -7.64 -3.14 4.28
N SER A 31 -6.53 -2.48 4.62
CA SER A 31 -6.39 -1.88 5.95
C SER A 31 -7.44 -0.80 6.19
N LEU A 32 -7.72 0.01 5.17
CA LEU A 32 -8.77 1.01 5.29
C LEU A 32 -10.14 0.36 5.48
N ARG A 33 -10.38 -0.75 4.79
CA ARG A 33 -11.64 -1.46 4.90
C ARG A 33 -11.82 -2.08 6.28
N VAL A 34 -10.76 -2.66 6.82
CA VAL A 34 -10.83 -3.41 8.07
C VAL A 34 -10.72 -2.49 9.28
N TYR A 35 -9.79 -1.57 9.26
CA TYR A 35 -9.51 -0.72 10.43
C TYR A 35 -10.04 0.70 10.31
N GLY A 36 -10.33 1.15 9.09
CA GLY A 36 -10.81 2.50 8.87
C GLY A 36 -9.73 3.56 8.81
N PHE A 37 -8.48 3.19 9.04
CA PHE A 37 -7.37 4.15 8.99
C PHE A 37 -6.06 3.42 8.73
N ILE A 38 -5.05 4.21 8.34
CA ILE A 38 -3.71 3.69 8.13
C ILE A 38 -2.71 4.84 8.26
N ASN A 39 -1.51 4.56 8.75
CA ASN A 39 -0.45 5.56 8.77
C ASN A 39 0.84 4.95 8.22
N ARG A 40 1.86 5.82 8.06
CA ARG A 40 3.13 5.39 7.48
C ARG A 40 3.75 4.22 8.23
N ARG A 41 3.68 4.26 9.55
CA ARG A 41 4.32 3.24 10.38
C ARG A 41 3.77 1.86 10.10
N HIS A 42 2.48 1.75 9.81
CA HIS A 42 1.87 0.47 9.49
C HIS A 42 2.51 -0.13 8.24
N ILE A 43 2.72 0.70 7.22
CA ILE A 43 3.32 0.23 5.98
C ILE A 43 4.80 -0.06 6.17
N GLU A 44 5.50 0.80 6.91
CA GLU A 44 6.91 0.59 7.18
C GLU A 44 7.15 -0.77 7.84
N ARG A 45 6.36 -1.08 8.83
CA ARG A 45 6.50 -2.32 9.57
C ARG A 45 6.10 -3.53 8.74
N LYS A 46 5.02 -3.40 8.02
CA LYS A 46 4.48 -4.53 7.25
C LYS A 46 5.44 -4.95 6.16
N PHE A 47 6.05 -4.01 5.46
CA PHE A 47 6.85 -4.29 4.28
C PHE A 47 8.33 -3.98 4.47
N GLY A 48 8.74 -3.51 5.63
CA GLY A 48 10.13 -3.17 5.85
C GLY A 48 10.59 -1.99 5.00
N LEU A 49 9.73 -1.01 4.80
CA LEU A 49 10.03 0.15 3.95
C LEU A 49 10.57 1.31 4.75
N SER A 50 11.32 2.18 4.06
CA SER A 50 11.75 3.44 4.65
C SER A 50 10.56 4.38 4.80
N THR A 51 10.71 5.39 5.66
CA THR A 51 9.67 6.40 5.84
C THR A 51 9.33 7.13 4.54
N PRO A 52 10.32 7.57 3.75
CA PRO A 52 9.99 8.22 2.48
C PRO A 52 9.21 7.31 1.53
N GLN A 53 9.57 6.03 1.46
CA GLN A 53 8.88 5.11 0.55
C GLN A 53 7.44 4.88 1.01
N ALA A 54 7.22 4.75 2.31
CA ALA A 54 5.87 4.59 2.85
C ALA A 54 5.02 5.82 2.54
N SER A 55 5.60 7.01 2.65
CA SER A 55 4.89 8.23 2.31
C SER A 55 4.51 8.28 0.84
N ILE A 56 5.44 7.86 -0.03
CA ILE A 56 5.17 7.80 -1.46
C ILE A 56 4.02 6.85 -1.75
N ASP A 57 4.02 5.69 -1.10
CA ASP A 57 2.96 4.71 -1.31
C ASP A 57 1.59 5.26 -0.92
N LEU A 58 1.50 5.93 0.23
CA LEU A 58 0.24 6.49 0.69
C LEU A 58 -0.23 7.63 -0.21
N GLN A 59 0.69 8.49 -0.65
CA GLN A 59 0.34 9.56 -1.57
C GLN A 59 -0.11 9.01 -2.91
N GLU A 60 0.53 7.95 -3.37
CA GLU A 60 0.13 7.31 -4.62
C GLU A 60 -1.26 6.69 -4.50
N PHE A 61 -1.54 6.03 -3.39
CA PHE A 61 -2.86 5.46 -3.16
C PHE A 61 -3.93 6.56 -3.16
N GLN A 62 -3.63 7.68 -2.50
CA GLN A 62 -4.56 8.80 -2.45
C GLN A 62 -4.79 9.39 -3.83
N ARG A 63 -3.73 9.49 -4.63
CA ARG A 63 -3.84 10.02 -5.98
C ARG A 63 -4.71 9.13 -6.85
N LEU A 64 -4.57 7.82 -6.69
CA LEU A 64 -5.33 6.86 -7.49
C LEU A 64 -6.76 6.66 -6.99
N ASN A 65 -6.98 6.87 -5.71
CA ASN A 65 -8.27 6.60 -5.09
C ASN A 65 -8.70 7.75 -4.17
N PRO A 66 -8.90 8.95 -4.73
CA PRO A 66 -9.19 10.11 -3.90
C PRO A 66 -10.51 10.02 -3.14
N ASP A 67 -11.43 9.17 -3.60
CA ASP A 67 -12.72 9.00 -2.94
C ASP A 67 -12.67 8.00 -1.80
N GLU A 68 -11.56 7.30 -1.62
CA GLU A 68 -11.49 6.25 -0.63
C GLU A 68 -10.65 6.61 0.58
N ILE A 69 -9.85 7.67 0.49
CA ILE A 69 -8.89 7.96 1.53
C ILE A 69 -8.72 9.46 1.69
N GLU A 70 -8.53 9.88 2.92
CA GLU A 70 -8.34 11.29 3.24
C GLU A 70 -7.26 11.40 4.32
N TYR A 71 -6.36 12.37 4.18
CA TYR A 71 -5.34 12.60 5.20
C TYR A 71 -5.91 13.50 6.29
N LYS A 72 -5.83 13.04 7.52
CA LYS A 72 -6.30 13.81 8.67
C LYS A 72 -5.11 14.42 9.38
N LEU A 73 -4.90 15.70 9.11
CA LEU A 73 -3.70 16.39 9.59
C LEU A 73 -3.61 16.40 11.10
N SER A 74 -4.72 16.59 11.78
CA SER A 74 -4.73 16.69 13.24
C SER A 74 -4.18 15.41 13.90
N ASP A 75 -4.49 14.26 13.32
CA ASP A 75 -4.09 12.98 13.87
C ASP A 75 -2.90 12.39 13.14
N LYS A 76 -2.50 13.01 12.02
CA LYS A 76 -1.41 12.55 11.18
C LYS A 76 -1.60 11.11 10.71
N VAL A 77 -2.82 10.81 10.32
CA VAL A 77 -3.18 9.50 9.78
C VAL A 77 -4.03 9.67 8.54
N TYR A 78 -4.09 8.62 7.74
CA TYR A 78 -5.00 8.54 6.62
C TYR A 78 -6.22 7.76 7.07
N VAL A 79 -7.40 8.28 6.78
CA VAL A 79 -8.65 7.66 7.20
C VAL A 79 -9.46 7.27 5.97
N SER A 80 -10.29 6.25 6.15
CA SER A 80 -11.19 5.81 5.11
C SER A 80 -12.32 6.82 4.94
N ARG A 81 -12.62 7.16 3.70
CA ARG A 81 -13.79 7.98 3.40
C ARG A 81 -15.02 7.10 3.16
N LYS A 82 -14.78 5.83 2.89
CA LYS A 82 -15.83 4.87 2.55
C LYS A 82 -16.28 4.05 3.75
N TYR A 83 -15.36 3.80 4.67
CA TYR A 83 -15.61 2.93 5.82
C TYR A 83 -15.27 3.71 7.08
N PRO A 84 -16.18 4.54 7.57
CA PRO A 84 -15.91 5.35 8.76
C PRO A 84 -15.65 4.45 9.97
N THR A 85 -14.76 4.93 10.81
CA THR A 85 -14.44 4.21 12.05
C THR A 85 -15.41 4.56 13.15
#